data_9baeec771d9687fdba63c038d8b376b6
#
_entry.id   9baeec771d9687fdba63c038d8b376b6
#
_cell.length_a   1.000
_cell.length_b   1.000
_cell.length_c   1.000
_cell.angle_alpha   90.00
_cell.angle_beta   90.00
_cell.angle_gamma   90.00
#
_symmetry.space_group_name_H-M   'P 1'
#
loop_
_entity.id
_entity.type
_entity.pdbx_description
1 polymer ?
#
loop_
_entity_poly.entity_id
_entity_poly.type
_entity_poly.pdbx_seq_one_letter_code
_entity_poly.pdbx_strand_id
1 'polypeptide(L)'
;MLYQLYETQRSLMEPFVDLAQAAAKIFGRDDSPLAQIPFVQRVSAGYDLLYRLGKDYEKPTFGIHTVDVDGVEVAIHERIEIDKPFCELRRFKRFSDDVTTLAKLKGQPAVLIVAPLSGHYATLLRDTVKTMLKDHKVYITDWKNARTVPLSDGAFHLDDYVNYVQEFIRHLQGTYGNCHVISVCQPTVPVFAAISLMASRGETTPLSMTMMGGPIDARKSPTAVNNLAMNKPFSWFENNVIYSVPSNFPGAGRRVYPGFLQHTGFVAMNPDRHATSHFDYFKDLIKGDDASVEAHRTFYDEYNAVLDMDADYYLETISTVFQEFKLVNGTWEVKNLKGKAELVKPGDIKTTAVMTVEGELDDISGSGQTRAALEMCSGVASSLKKHYEVKGAGHYGIFAGRRWRDMVYPAVKAFILEANKANNVDAPKAVKTTKVAEKVTLAAPAKVARPAVKAVKALVKPAAKTTVEPAVVVAPVAKSVAKPTAVKAVKPVTPKPAAKPAVKAASKPVAAAPAEKLAAKPAVKAVPTAAVAAVKPAVEPAVKAVAKPVKAIKAVAPAKPAAGVKPAAPAPVLASVATAAKVDVAKNVTPPAAVKLTAKQVDAAVANAMAASAAPKAGEDAPVAAPAIAAVK
;
A
#
# COMPACT_ATOMS: atom_id res chain seq x y z
N MET A 1 3.32 -23.57 -9.51
CA MET A 1 4.68 -24.07 -9.23
C MET A 1 5.62 -22.99 -8.68
N LEU A 2 5.75 -21.80 -9.29
CA LEU A 2 6.72 -20.77 -8.84
C LEU A 2 6.46 -20.34 -7.38
N TYR A 3 5.21 -20.09 -6.98
CA TYR A 3 4.90 -19.68 -5.62
C TYR A 3 5.29 -20.76 -4.60
N GLN A 4 4.95 -22.02 -4.87
CA GLN A 4 5.37 -23.12 -4.01
C GLN A 4 6.90 -23.27 -3.93
N LEU A 5 7.59 -23.06 -5.04
CA LEU A 5 9.06 -23.07 -5.07
C LEU A 5 9.65 -21.94 -4.22
N TYR A 6 9.11 -20.74 -4.35
CA TYR A 6 9.50 -19.58 -3.54
C TYR A 6 9.33 -19.86 -2.04
N GLU A 7 8.16 -20.36 -1.61
CA GLU A 7 7.92 -20.68 -0.20
C GLU A 7 8.84 -21.80 0.31
N THR A 8 9.11 -22.81 -0.52
CA THR A 8 10.07 -23.86 -0.16
C THR A 8 11.47 -23.28 0.01
N GLN A 9 11.92 -22.45 -0.91
CA GLN A 9 13.22 -21.78 -0.82
C GLN A 9 13.29 -20.88 0.43
N ARG A 10 12.25 -20.10 0.69
CA ARG A 10 12.16 -19.24 1.87
C ARG A 10 12.29 -20.05 3.16
N SER A 11 11.51 -21.13 3.30
CA SER A 11 11.58 -22.01 4.47
C SER A 11 12.95 -22.67 4.66
N LEU A 12 13.65 -23.01 3.57
CA LEU A 12 15.02 -23.54 3.64
C LEU A 12 16.04 -22.49 4.08
N MET A 13 15.81 -21.21 3.76
CA MET A 13 16.69 -20.11 4.15
C MET A 13 16.43 -19.56 5.56
N GLU A 14 15.24 -19.78 6.09
CA GLU A 14 14.82 -19.27 7.41
C GLU A 14 15.82 -19.55 8.54
N PRO A 15 16.37 -20.77 8.73
CA PRO A 15 17.36 -21.04 9.78
C PRO A 15 18.67 -20.22 9.62
N PHE A 16 19.07 -19.89 8.39
CA PHE A 16 20.25 -19.06 8.13
C PHE A 16 19.97 -17.58 8.44
N VAL A 17 18.77 -17.12 8.16
CA VAL A 17 18.30 -15.77 8.49
C VAL A 17 18.21 -15.59 10.01
N ASP A 18 17.70 -16.58 10.73
CA ASP A 18 17.64 -16.58 12.21
C ASP A 18 19.04 -16.62 12.82
N LEU A 19 19.94 -17.41 12.25
CA LEU A 19 21.35 -17.42 12.67
C LEU A 19 22.01 -16.04 12.46
N ALA A 20 21.72 -15.38 11.35
CA ALA A 20 22.23 -14.04 11.08
C ALA A 20 21.70 -13.03 12.12
N GLN A 21 20.40 -13.11 12.49
CA GLN A 21 19.82 -12.28 13.54
C GLN A 21 20.50 -12.52 14.90
N ALA A 22 20.68 -13.80 15.26
CA ALA A 22 21.34 -14.16 16.52
C ALA A 22 22.79 -13.66 16.54
N ALA A 23 23.54 -13.83 15.46
CA ALA A 23 24.90 -13.34 15.32
C ALA A 23 24.97 -11.81 15.42
N ALA A 24 24.09 -11.08 14.73
CA ALA A 24 24.01 -9.62 14.84
C ALA A 24 23.79 -9.17 16.29
N LYS A 25 22.87 -9.81 17.03
CA LYS A 25 22.60 -9.52 18.44
C LYS A 25 23.78 -9.85 19.35
N ILE A 26 24.52 -10.94 19.10
CA ILE A 26 25.67 -11.34 19.93
C ILE A 26 26.84 -10.37 19.72
N PHE A 27 27.16 -10.03 18.49
CA PHE A 27 28.28 -9.14 18.16
C PHE A 27 27.97 -7.65 18.35
N GLY A 28 26.69 -7.26 18.30
CA GLY A 28 26.22 -5.87 18.48
C GLY A 28 25.79 -5.49 19.90
N ARG A 29 26.06 -6.31 20.93
CA ARG A 29 25.69 -6.00 22.30
C ARG A 29 26.52 -4.88 22.87
N ASP A 30 25.88 -3.79 23.28
CA ASP A 30 26.53 -2.58 23.82
C ASP A 30 27.33 -2.84 25.11
N ASP A 31 26.95 -3.88 25.88
CA ASP A 31 27.61 -4.31 27.12
C ASP A 31 28.86 -5.19 26.88
N SER A 32 29.15 -5.53 25.62
CA SER A 32 30.30 -6.35 25.26
C SER A 32 31.53 -5.49 24.94
N PRO A 33 32.70 -5.71 25.61
CA PRO A 33 33.95 -5.04 25.23
C PRO A 33 34.36 -5.29 23.77
N LEU A 34 33.88 -6.38 23.18
CA LEU A 34 34.14 -6.74 21.78
C LEU A 34 33.38 -5.87 20.80
N ALA A 35 32.25 -5.31 21.20
CA ALA A 35 31.42 -4.46 20.34
C ALA A 35 32.12 -3.16 19.92
N GLN A 36 33.15 -2.74 20.67
CA GLN A 36 33.94 -1.55 20.36
C GLN A 36 35.06 -1.81 19.32
N ILE A 37 35.29 -3.08 18.95
CA ILE A 37 36.32 -3.43 17.97
C ILE A 37 35.76 -3.18 16.56
N PRO A 38 36.43 -2.37 15.70
CA PRO A 38 35.92 -2.02 14.36
C PRO A 38 35.64 -3.22 13.46
N PHE A 39 36.36 -4.32 13.63
CA PHE A 39 36.09 -5.56 12.90
C PHE A 39 34.77 -6.19 13.36
N VAL A 40 34.50 -6.23 14.66
CA VAL A 40 33.28 -6.81 15.23
C VAL A 40 32.05 -5.99 14.83
N GLN A 41 32.16 -4.65 14.83
CA GLN A 41 31.10 -3.77 14.34
C GLN A 41 30.74 -4.05 12.87
N ARG A 42 31.73 -4.25 11.99
CA ARG A 42 31.47 -4.61 10.59
C ARG A 42 30.81 -5.98 10.45
N VAL A 43 31.24 -6.95 11.24
CA VAL A 43 30.66 -8.30 11.24
C VAL A 43 29.21 -8.24 11.73
N SER A 44 28.94 -7.53 12.83
CA SER A 44 27.58 -7.32 13.34
C SER A 44 26.68 -6.64 12.31
N ALA A 45 27.14 -5.52 11.72
CA ALA A 45 26.40 -4.80 10.68
C ALA A 45 26.14 -5.67 9.44
N GLY A 46 27.09 -6.53 9.06
CA GLY A 46 26.93 -7.48 7.96
C GLY A 46 25.85 -8.52 8.23
N TYR A 47 25.81 -9.07 9.45
CA TYR A 47 24.77 -10.02 9.85
C TYR A 47 23.39 -9.34 9.99
N ASP A 48 23.31 -8.11 10.50
CA ASP A 48 22.04 -7.38 10.57
C ASP A 48 21.50 -7.10 9.16
N LEU A 49 22.35 -6.67 8.25
CA LEU A 49 21.96 -6.48 6.86
C LEU A 49 21.51 -7.80 6.21
N LEU A 50 22.23 -8.90 6.42
CA LEU A 50 21.85 -10.21 5.89
C LEU A 50 20.49 -10.66 6.44
N TYR A 51 20.26 -10.51 7.73
CA TYR A 51 18.96 -10.76 8.35
C TYR A 51 17.86 -9.95 7.67
N ARG A 52 18.06 -8.64 7.49
CA ARG A 52 17.05 -7.76 6.89
C ARG A 52 16.78 -8.04 5.42
N LEU A 53 17.77 -8.53 4.68
CA LEU A 53 17.57 -8.94 3.29
C LEU A 53 16.85 -10.29 3.15
N GLY A 54 16.91 -11.15 4.17
CA GLY A 54 16.37 -12.52 4.11
C GLY A 54 15.12 -12.77 4.95
N LYS A 55 14.77 -11.88 5.91
CA LYS A 55 13.61 -12.10 6.78
C LYS A 55 12.29 -12.00 6.02
N ASP A 56 11.27 -12.73 6.48
CA ASP A 56 9.88 -12.51 6.08
C ASP A 56 9.37 -11.19 6.71
N TYR A 57 8.77 -10.34 5.89
CA TYR A 57 8.20 -9.09 6.35
C TYR A 57 6.71 -9.24 6.56
N GLU A 58 6.33 -9.34 7.81
CA GLU A 58 4.93 -9.37 8.22
C GLU A 58 4.29 -7.99 8.10
N LYS A 59 2.95 -7.96 8.16
CA LYS A 59 2.18 -6.73 8.20
C LYS A 59 2.60 -5.87 9.39
N PRO A 60 3.09 -4.63 9.17
CA PRO A 60 3.42 -3.73 10.26
C PRO A 60 2.19 -3.31 11.06
N THR A 61 2.37 -2.87 12.29
CA THR A 61 1.32 -2.24 13.10
C THR A 61 1.24 -0.75 12.82
N PHE A 62 0.06 -0.13 12.97
CA PHE A 62 -0.02 1.34 12.92
C PHE A 62 0.77 1.99 14.05
N GLY A 63 0.75 1.43 15.27
CA GLY A 63 1.55 1.89 16.39
C GLY A 63 1.33 3.36 16.77
N ILE A 64 0.13 3.89 16.53
CA ILE A 64 -0.23 5.26 16.88
C ILE A 64 -0.89 5.24 18.25
N HIS A 65 -0.14 5.56 19.29
CA HIS A 65 -0.63 5.54 20.67
C HIS A 65 -1.13 6.90 21.14
N THR A 66 -0.50 7.97 20.68
CA THR A 66 -0.87 9.35 21.02
C THR A 66 -0.72 10.29 19.82
N VAL A 67 -1.47 11.40 19.84
CA VAL A 67 -1.27 12.56 18.95
C VAL A 67 -1.40 13.85 19.77
N ASP A 68 -0.64 14.87 19.38
CA ASP A 68 -0.81 16.22 19.93
C ASP A 68 -1.97 16.93 19.23
N VAL A 69 -2.89 17.49 20.02
CA VAL A 69 -3.99 18.32 19.55
C VAL A 69 -3.94 19.66 20.30
N ASP A 70 -3.40 20.67 19.64
CA ASP A 70 -3.22 22.03 20.20
C ASP A 70 -2.43 22.04 21.53
N GLY A 71 -1.37 21.26 21.62
CA GLY A 71 -0.53 21.16 22.81
C GLY A 71 -1.04 20.20 23.89
N VAL A 72 -2.16 19.51 23.65
CA VAL A 72 -2.70 18.47 24.55
C VAL A 72 -2.43 17.10 23.94
N GLU A 73 -1.78 16.24 24.71
CA GLU A 73 -1.60 14.84 24.30
C GLU A 73 -2.92 14.07 24.39
N VAL A 74 -3.34 13.50 23.27
CA VAL A 74 -4.57 12.75 23.13
C VAL A 74 -4.25 11.29 22.88
N ALA A 75 -4.75 10.41 23.74
CA ALA A 75 -4.57 8.97 23.61
C ALA A 75 -5.39 8.42 22.42
N ILE A 76 -4.80 7.47 21.70
CA ILE A 76 -5.40 6.80 20.55
C ILE A 76 -5.63 5.33 20.87
N HIS A 77 -6.84 4.87 20.57
CA HIS A 77 -7.21 3.47 20.64
C HIS A 77 -7.68 2.99 19.25
N GLU A 78 -6.88 2.13 18.64
CA GLU A 78 -7.19 1.47 17.37
C GLU A 78 -8.17 0.31 17.60
N ARG A 79 -9.18 0.20 16.74
CA ARG A 79 -10.13 -0.92 16.76
C ARG A 79 -10.67 -1.22 15.37
N ILE A 80 -11.06 -2.46 15.14
CA ILE A 80 -11.83 -2.89 13.98
C ILE A 80 -13.28 -2.47 14.22
N GLU A 81 -13.85 -1.73 13.30
CA GLU A 81 -15.26 -1.27 13.34
C GLU A 81 -16.15 -2.18 12.49
N ILE A 82 -15.67 -2.60 11.32
CA ILE A 82 -16.31 -3.59 10.43
C ILE A 82 -15.23 -4.57 9.99
N ASP A 83 -15.54 -5.86 10.07
CA ASP A 83 -14.70 -6.94 9.59
C ASP A 83 -15.36 -7.62 8.38
N LYS A 84 -14.67 -7.59 7.23
CA LYS A 84 -15.09 -8.23 5.98
C LYS A 84 -14.04 -9.28 5.59
N PRO A 85 -14.35 -10.25 4.74
CA PRO A 85 -13.38 -11.26 4.30
C PRO A 85 -12.06 -10.69 3.79
N PHE A 86 -12.09 -9.64 2.98
CA PHE A 86 -10.90 -9.06 2.35
C PHE A 86 -10.47 -7.69 2.91
N CYS A 87 -11.26 -7.09 3.79
CA CYS A 87 -10.96 -5.75 4.31
C CYS A 87 -11.55 -5.53 5.70
N GLU A 88 -10.77 -4.90 6.56
CA GLU A 88 -11.25 -4.35 7.82
C GLU A 88 -11.44 -2.84 7.69
N LEU A 89 -12.53 -2.29 8.23
CA LEU A 89 -12.63 -0.87 8.49
C LEU A 89 -12.10 -0.60 9.88
N ARG A 90 -10.93 0.03 9.97
CA ARG A 90 -10.29 0.38 11.24
C ARG A 90 -10.62 1.80 11.63
N ARG A 91 -10.85 2.00 12.92
CA ARG A 91 -11.11 3.30 13.54
C ARG A 91 -10.05 3.62 14.58
N PHE A 92 -9.55 4.85 14.57
CA PHE A 92 -8.66 5.41 15.59
C PHE A 92 -9.47 6.32 16.51
N LYS A 93 -9.92 5.76 17.65
CA LYS A 93 -10.71 6.51 18.62
C LYS A 93 -9.79 7.30 19.53
N ARG A 94 -10.10 8.58 19.71
CA ARG A 94 -9.33 9.53 20.50
C ARG A 94 -9.96 9.72 21.87
N PHE A 95 -9.11 9.81 22.90
CA PHE A 95 -9.50 10.02 24.28
C PHE A 95 -8.67 11.13 24.90
N SER A 96 -9.28 11.98 25.71
CA SER A 96 -8.64 13.02 26.50
C SER A 96 -9.39 13.21 27.79
N ASP A 97 -8.68 13.45 28.86
CA ASP A 97 -9.25 13.82 30.16
C ASP A 97 -9.58 15.32 30.22
N ASP A 98 -9.02 16.13 29.31
CA ASP A 98 -9.38 17.54 29.19
C ASP A 98 -10.74 17.70 28.52
N VAL A 99 -11.68 18.31 29.26
CA VAL A 99 -13.07 18.49 28.84
C VAL A 99 -13.17 19.37 27.59
N THR A 100 -12.34 20.40 27.48
CA THR A 100 -12.30 21.33 26.34
C THR A 100 -11.85 20.61 25.09
N THR A 101 -10.74 19.89 25.16
CA THR A 101 -10.22 19.06 24.06
C THR A 101 -11.24 17.99 23.68
N LEU A 102 -11.87 17.31 24.64
CA LEU A 102 -12.89 16.30 24.36
C LEU A 102 -14.08 16.89 23.60
N ALA A 103 -14.55 18.08 23.97
CA ALA A 103 -15.62 18.78 23.27
C ALA A 103 -15.22 19.10 21.81
N LYS A 104 -13.98 19.60 21.60
CA LYS A 104 -13.41 19.85 20.28
C LYS A 104 -13.36 18.58 19.45
N LEU A 105 -12.82 17.48 19.99
CA LEU A 105 -12.72 16.20 19.30
C LEU A 105 -14.07 15.65 18.85
N LYS A 106 -15.13 15.85 19.66
CA LYS A 106 -16.50 15.45 19.32
C LYS A 106 -17.07 16.24 18.14
N GLY A 107 -16.71 17.53 18.01
CA GLY A 107 -17.16 18.41 16.93
C GLY A 107 -16.44 18.21 15.60
N GLN A 108 -15.29 17.55 15.58
CA GLN A 108 -14.49 17.36 14.36
C GLN A 108 -15.15 16.39 13.37
N PRO A 109 -14.98 16.60 12.04
CA PRO A 109 -15.57 15.77 11.01
C PRO A 109 -14.99 14.35 10.96
N ALA A 110 -15.77 13.42 10.40
CA ALA A 110 -15.34 12.06 10.12
C ALA A 110 -14.74 11.96 8.73
N VAL A 111 -13.59 11.28 8.61
CA VAL A 111 -12.86 11.04 7.36
C VAL A 111 -12.64 9.55 7.19
N LEU A 112 -13.03 9.03 6.04
CA LEU A 112 -12.68 7.71 5.55
C LEU A 112 -11.43 7.84 4.65
N ILE A 113 -10.33 7.23 5.05
CA ILE A 113 -9.15 7.05 4.22
C ILE A 113 -9.27 5.69 3.54
N VAL A 114 -9.27 5.68 2.21
CA VAL A 114 -9.25 4.45 1.43
C VAL A 114 -7.81 4.18 1.01
N ALA A 115 -7.20 3.19 1.67
CA ALA A 115 -5.82 2.79 1.42
C ALA A 115 -5.69 1.99 0.12
N PRO A 116 -4.55 2.03 -0.57
CA PRO A 116 -4.32 1.25 -1.77
C PRO A 116 -4.38 -0.26 -1.50
N LEU A 117 -4.96 -1.00 -2.45
CA LEU A 117 -4.81 -2.44 -2.60
C LEU A 117 -3.94 -2.68 -3.84
N SER A 118 -2.66 -2.35 -3.72
CA SER A 118 -1.67 -2.41 -4.80
C SER A 118 -0.32 -2.94 -4.32
N GLY A 119 -0.37 -3.85 -3.35
CA GLY A 119 0.77 -4.55 -2.78
C GLY A 119 1.04 -4.21 -1.33
N HIS A 120 1.30 -2.97 -0.99
CA HIS A 120 1.59 -2.57 0.39
C HIS A 120 0.36 -2.62 1.29
N TYR A 121 0.59 -2.82 2.59
CA TYR A 121 -0.46 -2.73 3.61
C TYR A 121 -0.89 -1.28 3.88
N ALA A 122 -2.05 -1.10 4.46
CA ALA A 122 -2.60 0.21 4.80
C ALA A 122 -1.72 1.01 5.77
N THR A 123 -0.82 0.36 6.50
CA THR A 123 0.19 0.97 7.38
C THR A 123 1.15 1.89 6.65
N LEU A 124 1.31 1.76 5.32
CA LEU A 124 2.00 2.73 4.47
C LEU A 124 1.45 4.16 4.65
N LEU A 125 0.17 4.29 4.99
CA LEU A 125 -0.49 5.57 5.26
C LEU A 125 -0.46 5.97 6.74
N ARG A 126 0.43 5.37 7.57
CA ARG A 126 0.56 5.69 9.01
C ARG A 126 0.74 7.20 9.26
N ASP A 127 1.60 7.85 8.49
CA ASP A 127 1.85 9.30 8.64
C ASP A 127 0.61 10.13 8.25
N THR A 128 -0.11 9.70 7.22
CA THR A 128 -1.40 10.28 6.82
C THR A 128 -2.41 10.19 7.97
N VAL A 129 -2.61 8.99 8.51
CA VAL A 129 -3.53 8.74 9.63
C VAL A 129 -3.13 9.58 10.85
N LYS A 130 -1.86 9.52 11.27
CA LYS A 130 -1.35 10.27 12.43
C LYS A 130 -1.55 11.78 12.29
N THR A 131 -1.30 12.31 11.10
CA THR A 131 -1.48 13.73 10.81
C THR A 131 -2.95 14.12 10.84
N MET A 132 -3.82 13.34 10.19
CA MET A 132 -5.26 13.59 10.13
C MET A 132 -5.93 13.51 11.50
N LEU A 133 -5.44 12.67 12.42
CA LEU A 133 -5.98 12.50 13.77
C LEU A 133 -5.94 13.77 14.63
N LYS A 134 -5.15 14.76 14.27
CA LYS A 134 -5.14 16.06 14.97
C LYS A 134 -6.45 16.81 14.82
N ASP A 135 -7.12 16.68 13.67
CA ASP A 135 -8.26 17.50 13.30
C ASP A 135 -9.52 16.71 12.90
N HIS A 136 -9.44 15.37 12.80
CA HIS A 136 -10.52 14.55 12.25
C HIS A 136 -10.74 13.25 13.04
N LYS A 137 -11.95 12.72 12.98
CA LYS A 137 -12.23 11.32 13.33
C LYS A 137 -11.79 10.47 12.13
N VAL A 138 -10.80 9.60 12.30
CA VAL A 138 -10.17 8.88 11.20
C VAL A 138 -10.58 7.42 11.20
N TYR A 139 -11.00 6.97 10.02
CA TYR A 139 -11.22 5.59 9.64
C TYR A 139 -10.33 5.27 8.44
N ILE A 140 -9.88 4.02 8.34
CA ILE A 140 -9.08 3.55 7.20
C ILE A 140 -9.50 2.15 6.78
N THR A 141 -9.52 1.89 5.47
CA THR A 141 -9.62 0.53 4.94
C THR A 141 -8.30 -0.19 5.14
N ASP A 142 -8.33 -1.35 5.76
CA ASP A 142 -7.16 -2.19 6.00
C ASP A 142 -7.32 -3.52 5.27
N TRP A 143 -6.74 -3.62 4.09
CA TRP A 143 -6.88 -4.77 3.20
C TRP A 143 -6.14 -5.98 3.77
N LYS A 144 -6.80 -7.14 3.72
CA LYS A 144 -6.25 -8.41 4.16
C LYS A 144 -5.41 -9.03 3.06
N ASN A 145 -4.37 -9.75 3.46
CA ASN A 145 -3.58 -10.55 2.54
C ASN A 145 -4.43 -11.71 1.98
N ALA A 146 -4.64 -11.77 0.67
CA ALA A 146 -5.52 -12.76 0.05
C ALA A 146 -5.08 -14.21 0.33
N ARG A 147 -3.78 -14.47 0.58
CA ARG A 147 -3.31 -15.81 0.98
C ARG A 147 -3.88 -16.29 2.32
N THR A 148 -4.40 -15.38 3.14
CA THR A 148 -5.01 -15.72 4.45
C THR A 148 -6.53 -15.85 4.40
N VAL A 149 -7.16 -15.55 3.26
CA VAL A 149 -8.62 -15.59 3.09
C VAL A 149 -9.03 -16.94 2.51
N PRO A 150 -9.79 -17.77 3.26
CA PRO A 150 -10.24 -19.08 2.78
C PRO A 150 -11.03 -19.01 1.47
N LEU A 151 -10.97 -20.07 0.65
CA LEU A 151 -11.75 -20.15 -0.60
C LEU A 151 -13.26 -20.11 -0.35
N SER A 152 -13.73 -20.56 0.83
CA SER A 152 -15.14 -20.50 1.24
C SER A 152 -15.71 -19.09 1.27
N ASP A 153 -14.88 -18.09 1.43
CA ASP A 153 -15.28 -16.68 1.48
C ASP A 153 -15.46 -16.05 0.09
N GLY A 154 -15.33 -16.87 -0.96
CA GLY A 154 -15.52 -16.47 -2.36
C GLY A 154 -14.31 -15.79 -2.98
N ALA A 155 -14.47 -15.30 -4.21
CA ALA A 155 -13.52 -14.45 -4.92
C ALA A 155 -13.70 -12.99 -4.50
N PHE A 156 -12.73 -12.16 -4.85
CA PHE A 156 -12.81 -10.71 -4.63
C PHE A 156 -12.59 -9.98 -5.96
N HIS A 157 -13.59 -9.24 -6.39
CA HIS A 157 -13.63 -8.53 -7.65
C HIS A 157 -13.45 -7.01 -7.47
N LEU A 158 -13.18 -6.31 -8.55
CA LEU A 158 -13.17 -4.83 -8.55
C LEU A 158 -14.54 -4.26 -8.17
N ASP A 159 -15.62 -4.97 -8.54
CA ASP A 159 -16.99 -4.65 -8.15
C ASP A 159 -17.19 -4.74 -6.62
N ASP A 160 -16.59 -5.74 -5.96
CA ASP A 160 -16.65 -5.91 -4.50
C ASP A 160 -15.91 -4.79 -3.79
N TYR A 161 -14.78 -4.34 -4.36
CA TYR A 161 -14.09 -3.16 -3.83
C TYR A 161 -15.00 -1.94 -3.81
N VAL A 162 -15.68 -1.65 -4.93
CA VAL A 162 -16.63 -0.53 -5.04
C VAL A 162 -17.76 -0.67 -4.02
N ASN A 163 -18.32 -1.87 -3.88
CA ASN A 163 -19.40 -2.16 -2.93
C ASN A 163 -18.95 -2.00 -1.47
N TYR A 164 -17.74 -2.44 -1.10
CA TYR A 164 -17.17 -2.25 0.24
C TYR A 164 -17.02 -0.76 0.58
N VAL A 165 -16.49 0.04 -0.35
CA VAL A 165 -16.35 1.48 -0.16
C VAL A 165 -17.71 2.15 0.08
N GLN A 166 -18.74 1.79 -0.69
CA GLN A 166 -20.10 2.31 -0.49
C GLN A 166 -20.66 1.92 0.89
N GLU A 167 -20.43 0.68 1.33
CA GLU A 167 -20.87 0.22 2.66
C GLU A 167 -20.19 1.02 3.77
N PHE A 168 -18.87 1.25 3.67
CA PHE A 168 -18.13 2.04 4.66
C PHE A 168 -18.57 3.50 4.69
N ILE A 169 -18.83 4.10 3.53
CA ILE A 169 -19.39 5.46 3.46
C ILE A 169 -20.75 5.52 4.19
N ARG A 170 -21.67 4.60 3.88
CA ARG A 170 -22.99 4.54 4.53
C ARG A 170 -22.88 4.33 6.04
N HIS A 171 -21.93 3.50 6.50
CA HIS A 171 -21.68 3.31 7.93
C HIS A 171 -21.28 4.62 8.62
N LEU A 172 -20.36 5.39 8.02
CA LEU A 172 -19.96 6.68 8.58
C LEU A 172 -21.09 7.71 8.53
N GLN A 173 -21.88 7.73 7.45
CA GLN A 173 -23.05 8.57 7.32
C GLN A 173 -24.11 8.26 8.38
N GLY A 174 -24.39 6.99 8.64
CA GLY A 174 -25.29 6.55 9.71
C GLY A 174 -24.80 6.94 11.11
N THR A 175 -23.47 7.01 11.30
CA THR A 175 -22.86 7.33 12.60
C THR A 175 -22.72 8.84 12.84
N TYR A 176 -22.43 9.62 11.80
CA TYR A 176 -22.03 11.04 11.92
C TYR A 176 -22.91 12.01 11.11
N GLY A 177 -23.96 11.52 10.45
CA GLY A 177 -24.78 12.28 9.51
C GLY A 177 -24.16 12.35 8.11
N ASN A 178 -22.86 12.61 8.00
CA ASN A 178 -22.08 12.50 6.76
C ASN A 178 -20.58 12.38 7.05
N CYS A 179 -19.76 12.22 6.00
CA CYS A 179 -18.32 12.06 6.10
C CYS A 179 -17.59 12.69 4.91
N HIS A 180 -16.27 12.71 5.00
CA HIS A 180 -15.35 13.02 3.91
C HIS A 180 -14.59 11.76 3.51
N VAL A 181 -14.18 11.64 2.24
CA VAL A 181 -13.41 10.51 1.74
C VAL A 181 -12.08 10.99 1.16
N ILE A 182 -11.01 10.32 1.55
CA ILE A 182 -9.67 10.50 0.95
C ILE A 182 -9.26 9.17 0.35
N SER A 183 -8.88 9.16 -0.91
CA SER A 183 -8.35 7.99 -1.61
C SER A 183 -6.93 8.28 -2.11
N VAL A 184 -6.00 7.34 -1.87
CA VAL A 184 -4.59 7.52 -2.19
C VAL A 184 -4.16 6.46 -3.19
N CYS A 185 -3.61 6.87 -4.34
CA CYS A 185 -3.13 5.99 -5.40
C CYS A 185 -4.27 5.23 -6.12
N GLN A 186 -4.15 3.94 -6.34
CA GLN A 186 -5.09 3.07 -7.05
C GLN A 186 -6.56 3.23 -6.61
N PRO A 187 -6.91 3.33 -5.31
CA PRO A 187 -8.30 3.48 -4.86
C PRO A 187 -9.05 4.69 -5.38
N THR A 188 -8.37 5.68 -5.94
CA THR A 188 -9.05 6.85 -6.53
C THR A 188 -10.08 6.43 -7.56
N VAL A 189 -9.81 5.40 -8.35
CA VAL A 189 -10.70 4.89 -9.40
C VAL A 189 -11.95 4.22 -8.81
N PRO A 190 -11.86 3.17 -7.97
CA PRO A 190 -13.05 2.53 -7.40
C PRO A 190 -13.81 3.43 -6.41
N VAL A 191 -13.16 4.34 -5.70
CA VAL A 191 -13.83 5.34 -4.84
C VAL A 191 -14.64 6.31 -5.68
N PHE A 192 -14.08 6.77 -6.80
CA PHE A 192 -14.78 7.64 -7.73
C PHE A 192 -16.02 6.95 -8.32
N ALA A 193 -15.90 5.67 -8.70
CA ALA A 193 -17.02 4.86 -9.14
C ALA A 193 -18.08 4.67 -8.04
N ALA A 194 -17.65 4.38 -6.79
CA ALA A 194 -18.53 4.19 -5.66
C ALA A 194 -19.43 5.42 -5.41
N ILE A 195 -18.82 6.60 -5.38
CA ILE A 195 -19.54 7.86 -5.15
C ILE A 195 -20.41 8.23 -6.35
N SER A 196 -19.94 7.96 -7.59
CA SER A 196 -20.74 8.15 -8.80
C SER A 196 -22.03 7.33 -8.77
N LEU A 197 -21.92 6.05 -8.43
CA LEU A 197 -23.08 5.14 -8.34
C LEU A 197 -24.04 5.53 -7.22
N MET A 198 -23.54 5.98 -6.06
CA MET A 198 -24.38 6.54 -5.00
C MET A 198 -25.16 7.76 -5.51
N ALA A 199 -24.49 8.67 -6.22
CA ALA A 199 -25.11 9.84 -6.83
C ALA A 199 -26.17 9.47 -7.86
N SER A 200 -25.88 8.51 -8.78
CA SER A 200 -26.82 8.04 -9.79
C SER A 200 -28.08 7.41 -9.21
N ARG A 201 -27.98 6.81 -8.00
CA ARG A 201 -29.12 6.26 -7.25
C ARG A 201 -29.89 7.30 -6.43
N GLY A 202 -29.42 8.56 -6.39
CA GLY A 202 -29.97 9.60 -5.52
C GLY A 202 -29.69 9.40 -4.04
N GLU A 203 -28.69 8.56 -3.70
CA GLU A 203 -28.25 8.38 -2.32
C GLU A 203 -27.46 9.62 -1.84
N THR A 204 -27.42 9.83 -0.53
CA THR A 204 -26.54 10.82 0.07
C THR A 204 -25.08 10.50 -0.25
N THR A 205 -24.37 11.44 -0.87
CA THR A 205 -22.94 11.29 -1.16
C THR A 205 -22.10 11.95 -0.06
N PRO A 206 -20.80 11.59 0.06
CA PRO A 206 -19.89 12.28 0.99
C PRO A 206 -19.83 13.78 0.75
N LEU A 207 -19.56 14.57 1.80
CA LEU A 207 -19.42 16.03 1.69
C LEU A 207 -18.26 16.44 0.77
N SER A 208 -17.17 15.70 0.82
CA SER A 208 -16.06 15.86 -0.11
C SER A 208 -15.36 14.55 -0.43
N MET A 209 -14.72 14.49 -1.58
CA MET A 209 -13.74 13.47 -1.93
C MET A 209 -12.42 14.13 -2.33
N THR A 210 -11.32 13.66 -1.74
CA THR A 210 -9.95 14.03 -2.11
C THR A 210 -9.29 12.81 -2.76
N MET A 211 -8.87 12.94 -4.00
CA MET A 211 -8.20 11.91 -4.79
C MET A 211 -6.73 12.29 -4.95
N MET A 212 -5.81 11.41 -4.56
CA MET A 212 -4.39 11.71 -4.47
C MET A 212 -3.57 10.71 -5.28
N GLY A 213 -2.88 11.16 -6.32
CA GLY A 213 -1.91 10.37 -7.07
C GLY A 213 -2.48 9.09 -7.69
N GLY A 214 -3.66 9.13 -8.28
CA GLY A 214 -4.31 7.95 -8.82
C GLY A 214 -4.58 7.98 -10.32
N PRO A 215 -4.68 6.79 -10.97
CA PRO A 215 -4.74 6.65 -12.41
C PRO A 215 -6.16 6.82 -12.96
N ILE A 216 -6.80 7.97 -12.75
CA ILE A 216 -8.15 8.24 -13.30
C ILE A 216 -8.12 8.21 -14.82
N ASP A 217 -7.14 8.85 -15.45
CA ASP A 217 -6.83 8.70 -16.87
C ASP A 217 -5.35 8.35 -17.06
N ALA A 218 -5.03 7.07 -17.04
CA ALA A 218 -3.67 6.57 -17.15
C ALA A 218 -2.98 6.89 -18.50
N ARG A 219 -3.71 7.42 -19.48
CA ARG A 219 -3.16 7.85 -20.77
C ARG A 219 -2.47 9.22 -20.68
N LYS A 220 -2.77 10.01 -19.63
CA LYS A 220 -2.14 11.31 -19.38
C LYS A 220 -0.79 11.08 -18.72
N SER A 221 0.29 11.59 -19.32
CA SER A 221 1.67 11.44 -18.82
C SER A 221 1.99 10.01 -18.33
N PRO A 222 1.89 8.99 -19.19
CA PRO A 222 2.00 7.59 -18.78
C PRO A 222 3.40 7.28 -18.26
N THR A 223 3.46 6.67 -17.09
CA THR A 223 4.69 6.23 -16.42
C THR A 223 5.13 4.85 -16.92
N ALA A 224 6.26 4.33 -16.41
CA ALA A 224 6.72 2.97 -16.74
C ALA A 224 5.69 1.90 -16.33
N VAL A 225 5.01 2.10 -15.18
CA VAL A 225 3.95 1.20 -14.70
C VAL A 225 2.75 1.20 -15.64
N ASN A 226 2.30 2.38 -16.06
CA ASN A 226 1.18 2.50 -17.00
C ASN A 226 1.53 1.88 -18.35
N ASN A 227 2.73 2.14 -18.87
CA ASN A 227 3.19 1.59 -20.14
C ASN A 227 3.29 0.05 -20.10
N LEU A 228 3.73 -0.54 -19.00
CA LEU A 228 3.71 -2.00 -18.84
C LEU A 228 2.27 -2.54 -18.95
N ALA A 229 1.34 -1.94 -18.20
CA ALA A 229 -0.05 -2.37 -18.18
C ALA A 229 -0.75 -2.21 -19.54
N MET A 230 -0.46 -1.13 -20.28
CA MET A 230 -1.04 -0.86 -21.60
C MET A 230 -0.45 -1.71 -22.73
N ASN A 231 0.87 -2.02 -22.66
CA ASN A 231 1.58 -2.64 -23.77
C ASN A 231 1.64 -4.18 -23.72
N LYS A 232 1.37 -4.79 -22.56
CA LYS A 232 1.29 -6.25 -22.45
C LYS A 232 -0.15 -6.70 -22.67
N PRO A 233 -0.40 -7.81 -23.41
CA PRO A 233 -1.74 -8.35 -23.54
C PRO A 233 -2.27 -8.87 -22.19
N PHE A 234 -3.58 -8.86 -22.00
CA PHE A 234 -4.22 -9.35 -20.77
C PHE A 234 -3.76 -10.76 -20.37
N SER A 235 -3.65 -11.66 -21.35
CA SER A 235 -3.17 -13.03 -21.12
C SER A 235 -1.74 -13.10 -20.59
N TRP A 236 -0.92 -12.07 -20.82
CA TRP A 236 0.42 -12.04 -20.24
C TRP A 236 0.36 -11.89 -18.71
N PHE A 237 -0.52 -11.01 -18.22
CA PHE A 237 -0.73 -10.84 -16.77
C PHE A 237 -1.26 -12.14 -16.15
N GLU A 238 -2.28 -12.74 -16.77
CA GLU A 238 -2.84 -13.98 -16.26
C GLU A 238 -1.83 -15.14 -16.19
N ASN A 239 -1.00 -15.29 -17.21
CA ASN A 239 -0.10 -16.44 -17.32
C ASN A 239 1.26 -16.24 -16.60
N ASN A 240 1.70 -15.00 -16.36
CA ASN A 240 3.04 -14.74 -15.83
C ASN A 240 3.06 -14.24 -14.39
N VAL A 241 1.96 -13.65 -13.89
CA VAL A 241 1.97 -13.07 -12.54
C VAL A 241 0.93 -13.68 -11.59
N ILE A 242 -0.02 -14.47 -12.11
CA ILE A 242 -1.03 -15.13 -11.27
C ILE A 242 -0.59 -16.54 -10.91
N TYR A 243 -0.64 -16.84 -9.62
CA TYR A 243 -0.30 -18.15 -9.07
C TYR A 243 -1.30 -18.57 -7.99
N SER A 244 -1.37 -19.89 -7.73
CA SER A 244 -2.20 -20.40 -6.64
C SER A 244 -1.42 -20.36 -5.32
N VAL A 245 -2.11 -19.95 -4.27
CA VAL A 245 -1.61 -19.94 -2.89
C VAL A 245 -1.23 -21.36 -2.46
N PRO A 246 -0.06 -21.58 -1.88
CA PRO A 246 0.37 -22.87 -1.36
C PRO A 246 -0.52 -23.42 -0.24
N SER A 247 -0.44 -24.76 -0.04
CA SER A 247 -1.31 -25.50 0.89
C SER A 247 -1.09 -25.16 2.37
N ASN A 248 -0.01 -24.52 2.72
CA ASN A 248 0.32 -24.13 4.09
C ASN A 248 -0.38 -22.84 4.56
N PHE A 249 -1.15 -22.17 3.70
CA PHE A 249 -1.90 -20.96 4.05
C PHE A 249 -3.41 -21.21 4.09
N PRO A 250 -4.17 -20.43 4.88
CA PRO A 250 -5.64 -20.55 4.94
C PRO A 250 -6.33 -20.42 3.57
N GLY A 251 -5.80 -19.57 2.69
CA GLY A 251 -6.29 -19.35 1.33
C GLY A 251 -5.75 -20.33 0.29
N ALA A 252 -5.30 -21.53 0.72
CA ALA A 252 -4.74 -22.55 -0.19
C ALA A 252 -5.58 -22.75 -1.45
N GLY A 253 -4.91 -22.72 -2.61
CA GLY A 253 -5.57 -22.86 -3.91
C GLY A 253 -6.16 -21.57 -4.50
N ARG A 254 -6.30 -20.47 -3.72
CA ARG A 254 -6.75 -19.17 -4.23
C ARG A 254 -5.78 -18.67 -5.29
N ARG A 255 -6.30 -18.19 -6.41
CA ARG A 255 -5.50 -17.51 -7.44
C ARG A 255 -5.18 -16.10 -6.94
N VAL A 256 -3.91 -15.74 -6.95
CA VAL A 256 -3.43 -14.44 -6.44
C VAL A 256 -2.33 -13.88 -7.33
N TYR A 257 -2.14 -12.57 -7.29
CA TYR A 257 -0.87 -11.93 -7.64
C TYR A 257 0.00 -11.88 -6.38
N PRO A 258 1.03 -12.74 -6.27
CA PRO A 258 1.80 -12.89 -5.04
C PRO A 258 2.61 -11.64 -4.67
N GLY A 259 2.67 -11.35 -3.36
CA GLY A 259 3.40 -10.20 -2.83
C GLY A 259 4.88 -10.19 -3.20
N PHE A 260 5.54 -11.34 -3.21
CA PHE A 260 6.97 -11.42 -3.57
C PHE A 260 7.26 -11.01 -5.03
N LEU A 261 6.34 -11.27 -5.97
CA LEU A 261 6.49 -10.81 -7.36
C LEU A 261 6.26 -9.30 -7.47
N GLN A 262 5.29 -8.77 -6.73
CA GLN A 262 5.04 -7.33 -6.66
C GLN A 262 6.26 -6.61 -6.10
N HIS A 263 6.83 -7.11 -5.00
CA HIS A 263 8.04 -6.58 -4.38
C HIS A 263 9.22 -6.59 -5.36
N THR A 264 9.41 -7.70 -6.08
CA THR A 264 10.44 -7.79 -7.13
C THR A 264 10.26 -6.69 -8.19
N GLY A 265 9.01 -6.44 -8.61
CA GLY A 265 8.67 -5.36 -9.53
C GLY A 265 9.01 -3.97 -8.97
N PHE A 266 8.69 -3.71 -7.71
CA PHE A 266 9.00 -2.43 -7.04
C PHE A 266 10.51 -2.18 -6.95
N VAL A 267 11.29 -3.19 -6.57
CA VAL A 267 12.75 -3.08 -6.52
C VAL A 267 13.34 -2.87 -7.92
N ALA A 268 12.81 -3.57 -8.94
CA ALA A 268 13.28 -3.46 -10.32
C ALA A 268 13.03 -2.08 -10.96
N MET A 269 12.10 -1.28 -10.45
CA MET A 269 11.90 0.09 -10.92
C MET A 269 13.06 1.03 -10.58
N ASN A 270 13.79 0.77 -9.47
CA ASN A 270 14.86 1.66 -9.00
C ASN A 270 15.96 0.89 -8.24
N PRO A 271 16.62 -0.11 -8.87
CA PRO A 271 17.52 -1.04 -8.19
C PRO A 271 18.74 -0.35 -7.55
N ASP A 272 19.31 0.63 -8.24
CA ASP A 272 20.49 1.38 -7.74
C ASP A 272 20.17 2.16 -6.46
N ARG A 273 18.98 2.71 -6.35
CA ARG A 273 18.52 3.41 -5.15
C ARG A 273 18.44 2.47 -3.95
N HIS A 274 17.91 1.25 -4.14
CA HIS A 274 17.80 0.26 -3.07
C HIS A 274 19.18 -0.26 -2.67
N ALA A 275 20.05 -0.57 -3.63
CA ALA A 275 21.43 -0.98 -3.35
C ALA A 275 22.20 0.09 -2.57
N THR A 276 22.11 1.36 -2.98
CA THR A 276 22.72 2.48 -2.27
C THR A 276 22.18 2.63 -0.86
N SER A 277 20.87 2.57 -0.69
CA SER A 277 20.22 2.71 0.62
C SER A 277 20.64 1.61 1.60
N HIS A 278 20.74 0.35 1.16
CA HIS A 278 21.23 -0.75 1.99
C HIS A 278 22.71 -0.63 2.32
N PHE A 279 23.52 -0.10 1.39
CA PHE A 279 24.93 0.16 1.65
C PHE A 279 25.12 1.33 2.63
N ASP A 280 24.31 2.37 2.54
CA ASP A 280 24.32 3.48 3.50
C ASP A 280 23.90 2.98 4.88
N TYR A 281 22.86 2.17 4.98
CA TYR A 281 22.45 1.51 6.21
C TYR A 281 23.58 0.71 6.88
N PHE A 282 24.31 -0.09 6.09
CA PHE A 282 25.47 -0.81 6.59
C PHE A 282 26.54 0.13 7.17
N LYS A 283 26.82 1.27 6.50
CA LYS A 283 27.75 2.28 6.99
C LYS A 283 27.26 2.97 8.27
N ASP A 284 25.98 3.26 8.35
CA ASP A 284 25.38 3.96 9.48
C ASP A 284 25.36 3.06 10.73
N LEU A 285 25.14 1.73 10.56
CA LEU A 285 25.32 0.74 11.62
C LEU A 285 26.78 0.74 12.17
N ILE A 286 27.79 0.83 11.29
CA ILE A 286 29.20 0.87 11.72
C ILE A 286 29.53 2.19 12.43
N LYS A 287 28.91 3.29 12.03
CA LYS A 287 29.12 4.61 12.65
C LYS A 287 28.39 4.78 13.98
N GLY A 288 27.38 3.95 14.26
CA GLY A 288 26.45 4.15 15.38
C GLY A 288 25.49 5.33 15.15
N ASP A 289 25.08 5.60 13.91
CA ASP A 289 24.06 6.61 13.60
C ASP A 289 22.67 5.99 13.75
N ASP A 290 22.21 5.88 14.99
CA ASP A 290 20.94 5.23 15.34
C ASP A 290 19.73 5.89 14.66
N ALA A 291 19.77 7.20 14.44
CA ALA A 291 18.66 7.91 13.81
C ALA A 291 18.50 7.52 12.33
N SER A 292 19.60 7.44 11.57
CA SER A 292 19.60 6.98 10.17
C SER A 292 19.27 5.50 10.07
N VAL A 293 19.80 4.67 10.97
CA VAL A 293 19.51 3.24 11.09
C VAL A 293 18.02 3.00 11.30
N GLU A 294 17.39 3.69 12.25
CA GLU A 294 15.97 3.53 12.54
C GLU A 294 15.07 4.06 11.43
N ALA A 295 15.45 5.16 10.78
CA ALA A 295 14.73 5.67 9.62
C ALA A 295 14.74 4.66 8.44
N HIS A 296 15.89 4.02 8.18
CA HIS A 296 16.01 2.96 7.19
C HIS A 296 15.17 1.74 7.56
N ARG A 297 15.21 1.29 8.82
CA ARG A 297 14.41 0.16 9.32
C ARG A 297 12.93 0.43 9.15
N THR A 298 12.44 1.56 9.62
CA THR A 298 11.03 1.97 9.51
C THR A 298 10.56 2.00 8.06
N PHE A 299 11.37 2.55 7.16
CA PHE A 299 11.03 2.58 5.73
C PHE A 299 10.95 1.19 5.11
N TYR A 300 11.97 0.35 5.31
CA TYR A 300 12.02 -0.98 4.67
C TYR A 300 11.11 -2.01 5.33
N ASP A 301 10.74 -1.85 6.61
CA ASP A 301 9.72 -2.70 7.23
C ASP A 301 8.34 -2.47 6.59
N GLU A 302 8.02 -1.26 6.13
CA GLU A 302 6.81 -0.97 5.35
C GLU A 302 6.97 -1.38 3.88
N TYR A 303 8.09 -1.04 3.27
CA TYR A 303 8.30 -1.22 1.83
C TYR A 303 8.38 -2.69 1.42
N ASN A 304 8.97 -3.53 2.26
CA ASN A 304 9.12 -4.96 2.00
C ASN A 304 7.89 -5.79 2.42
N ALA A 305 7.01 -5.23 3.27
CA ALA A 305 5.78 -5.89 3.67
C ALA A 305 4.72 -5.76 2.57
N VAL A 306 4.59 -6.79 1.75
CA VAL A 306 3.70 -6.80 0.57
C VAL A 306 2.72 -7.96 0.69
N LEU A 307 1.43 -7.66 0.49
CA LEU A 307 0.34 -8.63 0.53
C LEU A 307 0.07 -9.26 -0.85
N ASP A 308 -0.46 -10.46 -0.86
CA ASP A 308 -1.03 -11.06 -2.08
C ASP A 308 -2.37 -10.39 -2.40
N MET A 309 -2.59 -10.09 -3.67
CA MET A 309 -3.89 -9.61 -4.15
C MET A 309 -4.67 -10.74 -4.80
N ASP A 310 -5.99 -10.77 -4.62
CA ASP A 310 -6.86 -11.69 -5.35
C ASP A 310 -6.69 -11.47 -6.87
N ALA A 311 -6.64 -12.56 -7.63
CA ALA A 311 -6.35 -12.52 -9.06
C ALA A 311 -7.42 -11.79 -9.85
N ASP A 312 -8.70 -12.03 -9.51
CA ASP A 312 -9.82 -11.46 -10.25
C ASP A 312 -9.85 -9.94 -10.08
N TYR A 313 -9.68 -9.45 -8.86
CA TYR A 313 -9.53 -8.01 -8.59
C TYR A 313 -8.36 -7.38 -9.38
N TYR A 314 -7.18 -8.03 -9.35
CA TYR A 314 -6.00 -7.50 -10.04
C TYR A 314 -6.19 -7.46 -11.56
N LEU A 315 -6.66 -8.56 -12.16
CA LEU A 315 -6.86 -8.67 -13.60
C LEU A 315 -7.95 -7.72 -14.10
N GLU A 316 -9.06 -7.60 -13.36
CA GLU A 316 -10.12 -6.64 -13.66
C GLU A 316 -9.63 -5.19 -13.55
N THR A 317 -8.74 -4.88 -12.59
CA THR A 317 -8.12 -3.56 -12.50
C THR A 317 -7.25 -3.27 -13.71
N ILE A 318 -6.41 -4.22 -14.15
CA ILE A 318 -5.57 -4.07 -15.36
C ILE A 318 -6.44 -3.80 -16.58
N SER A 319 -7.45 -4.63 -16.81
CA SER A 319 -8.37 -4.49 -17.96
C SER A 319 -9.14 -3.16 -17.89
N THR A 320 -9.84 -2.91 -16.80
CA THR A 320 -10.78 -1.78 -16.69
C THR A 320 -10.07 -0.43 -16.68
N VAL A 321 -8.95 -0.31 -15.94
CA VAL A 321 -8.29 0.98 -15.71
C VAL A 321 -7.25 1.28 -16.78
N PHE A 322 -6.42 0.29 -17.15
CA PHE A 322 -5.22 0.53 -17.94
C PHE A 322 -5.30 0.07 -19.40
N GLN A 323 -6.20 -0.86 -19.74
CA GLN A 323 -6.33 -1.36 -21.12
C GLN A 323 -7.57 -0.83 -21.82
N GLU A 324 -8.72 -0.92 -21.18
CA GLU A 324 -10.00 -0.52 -21.76
C GLU A 324 -10.41 0.90 -21.38
N PHE A 325 -9.79 1.49 -20.33
CA PHE A 325 -10.07 2.84 -19.85
C PHE A 325 -11.57 3.08 -19.60
N LYS A 326 -12.26 2.07 -19.08
CA LYS A 326 -13.73 2.04 -19.00
C LYS A 326 -14.32 3.26 -18.31
N LEU A 327 -13.67 3.75 -17.22
CA LEU A 327 -14.13 4.92 -16.50
C LEU A 327 -14.15 6.16 -17.37
N VAL A 328 -13.05 6.44 -18.07
CA VAL A 328 -12.88 7.65 -18.91
C VAL A 328 -13.71 7.57 -20.17
N ASN A 329 -13.89 6.35 -20.69
CA ASN A 329 -14.71 6.09 -21.87
C ASN A 329 -16.21 6.05 -21.54
N GLY A 330 -16.60 6.12 -20.25
CA GLY A 330 -18.01 6.09 -19.81
C GLY A 330 -18.70 4.74 -20.05
N THR A 331 -17.93 3.64 -20.08
CA THR A 331 -18.41 2.28 -20.36
C THR A 331 -18.27 1.33 -19.16
N TRP A 332 -17.82 1.85 -18.01
CA TRP A 332 -17.63 1.00 -16.82
C TRP A 332 -18.96 0.71 -16.14
N GLU A 333 -19.31 -0.56 -16.09
CA GLU A 333 -20.43 -1.09 -15.32
C GLU A 333 -19.90 -1.85 -14.11
N VAL A 334 -20.53 -1.63 -12.96
CA VAL A 334 -20.25 -2.28 -11.68
C VAL A 334 -21.47 -3.08 -11.25
N LYS A 335 -21.30 -4.34 -10.89
CA LYS A 335 -22.37 -5.15 -10.31
C LYS A 335 -22.54 -4.80 -8.84
N ASN A 336 -23.76 -4.45 -8.46
CA ASN A 336 -24.09 -4.24 -7.06
C ASN A 336 -24.27 -5.59 -6.32
N LEU A 337 -24.46 -5.56 -5.00
CA LEU A 337 -24.65 -6.76 -4.16
C LEU A 337 -25.83 -7.63 -4.54
N LYS A 338 -26.73 -7.15 -5.42
CA LYS A 338 -27.86 -7.93 -5.97
C LYS A 338 -27.54 -8.49 -7.37
N GLY A 339 -26.31 -8.36 -7.85
CA GLY A 339 -25.87 -8.80 -9.16
C GLY A 339 -26.32 -7.91 -10.34
N LYS A 340 -26.96 -6.76 -10.08
CA LYS A 340 -27.37 -5.83 -11.13
C LYS A 340 -26.18 -4.97 -11.55
N ALA A 341 -25.87 -4.93 -12.85
CA ALA A 341 -24.90 -4.03 -13.44
C ALA A 341 -25.44 -2.58 -13.47
N GLU A 342 -24.60 -1.63 -13.11
CA GLU A 342 -24.92 -0.21 -13.03
C GLU A 342 -23.77 0.61 -13.62
N LEU A 343 -24.09 1.45 -14.62
CA LEU A 343 -23.11 2.26 -15.32
C LEU A 343 -22.57 3.39 -14.41
N VAL A 344 -21.25 3.51 -14.32
CA VAL A 344 -20.57 4.57 -13.58
C VAL A 344 -20.68 5.89 -14.34
N LYS A 345 -21.35 6.88 -13.73
CA LYS A 345 -21.58 8.21 -14.30
C LYS A 345 -21.08 9.32 -13.38
N PRO A 346 -19.82 9.74 -13.49
CA PRO A 346 -19.26 10.80 -12.65
C PRO A 346 -19.98 12.14 -12.76
N GLY A 347 -20.63 12.41 -13.89
CA GLY A 347 -21.47 13.60 -14.10
C GLY A 347 -22.71 13.67 -13.22
N ASP A 348 -23.16 12.56 -12.62
CA ASP A 348 -24.30 12.52 -11.71
C ASP A 348 -23.94 13.05 -10.31
N ILE A 349 -22.65 13.17 -9.98
CA ILE A 349 -22.17 13.80 -8.75
C ILE A 349 -22.46 15.30 -8.82
N LYS A 350 -23.16 15.84 -7.80
CA LYS A 350 -23.60 17.26 -7.78
C LYS A 350 -23.14 17.98 -6.51
N THR A 351 -23.23 17.32 -5.36
CA THR A 351 -23.10 17.94 -4.03
C THR A 351 -21.76 17.66 -3.35
N THR A 352 -21.03 16.61 -3.77
CA THR A 352 -19.71 16.30 -3.23
C THR A 352 -18.66 17.28 -3.77
N ALA A 353 -17.98 18.00 -2.90
CA ALA A 353 -16.81 18.77 -3.27
C ALA A 353 -15.66 17.85 -3.69
N VAL A 354 -14.92 18.22 -4.75
CA VAL A 354 -13.89 17.36 -5.37
C VAL A 354 -12.53 18.03 -5.31
N MET A 355 -11.54 17.36 -4.71
CA MET A 355 -10.15 17.79 -4.73
C MET A 355 -9.27 16.71 -5.36
N THR A 356 -8.37 17.12 -6.25
CA THR A 356 -7.32 16.26 -6.80
C THR A 356 -5.95 16.76 -6.35
N VAL A 357 -5.07 15.83 -5.94
CA VAL A 357 -3.69 16.12 -5.53
C VAL A 357 -2.74 15.27 -6.37
N GLU A 358 -1.74 15.90 -6.96
CA GLU A 358 -0.71 15.24 -7.76
C GLU A 358 0.68 15.69 -7.34
N GLY A 359 1.67 14.82 -7.47
CA GLY A 359 3.08 15.17 -7.32
C GLY A 359 3.67 15.56 -8.67
N GLU A 360 4.41 16.68 -8.71
CA GLU A 360 5.08 17.12 -9.95
C GLU A 360 6.06 16.09 -10.52
N LEU A 361 6.71 15.33 -9.62
CA LEU A 361 7.70 14.31 -9.94
C LEU A 361 7.17 12.88 -9.65
N ASP A 362 5.86 12.68 -9.76
CA ASP A 362 5.23 11.38 -9.52
C ASP A 362 5.56 10.44 -10.68
N ASP A 363 6.32 9.38 -10.37
CA ASP A 363 6.78 8.35 -11.30
C ASP A 363 5.85 7.11 -11.34
N ILE A 364 4.78 7.12 -10.54
CA ILE A 364 3.75 6.07 -10.49
C ILE A 364 2.47 6.52 -11.20
N SER A 365 1.95 7.70 -10.83
CA SER A 365 0.76 8.32 -11.43
C SER A 365 1.14 9.68 -11.97
N GLY A 366 1.42 9.76 -13.27
CA GLY A 366 1.92 10.98 -13.91
C GLY A 366 0.95 12.16 -13.84
N SER A 367 1.50 13.37 -13.95
CA SER A 367 0.74 14.62 -13.87
C SER A 367 -0.43 14.65 -14.86
N GLY A 368 -1.60 15.04 -14.39
CA GLY A 368 -2.85 15.09 -15.16
C GLY A 368 -3.72 13.85 -15.04
N GLN A 369 -3.18 12.71 -14.58
CA GLN A 369 -3.95 11.48 -14.44
C GLN A 369 -5.08 11.62 -13.42
N THR A 370 -4.78 12.07 -12.21
CA THR A 370 -5.79 12.27 -11.15
C THR A 370 -6.67 13.49 -11.47
N ARG A 371 -6.07 14.55 -11.99
CA ARG A 371 -6.77 15.78 -12.36
C ARG A 371 -7.92 15.55 -13.35
N ALA A 372 -7.83 14.53 -14.19
CA ALA A 372 -8.88 14.14 -15.13
C ALA A 372 -10.27 13.98 -14.47
N ALA A 373 -10.32 13.60 -13.20
CA ALA A 373 -11.57 13.48 -12.44
C ALA A 373 -12.39 14.77 -12.39
N LEU A 374 -11.72 15.93 -12.36
CA LEU A 374 -12.40 17.23 -12.31
C LEU A 374 -13.19 17.53 -13.59
N GLU A 375 -12.69 17.07 -14.73
CA GLU A 375 -13.36 17.22 -16.03
C GLU A 375 -14.58 16.29 -16.10
N MET A 376 -14.47 15.08 -15.56
CA MET A 376 -15.52 14.08 -15.54
C MET A 376 -16.69 14.43 -14.61
N CYS A 377 -16.43 15.17 -13.53
CA CYS A 377 -17.46 15.65 -12.60
C CYS A 377 -18.24 16.86 -13.17
N SER A 378 -18.85 16.71 -14.34
CA SER A 378 -19.56 17.81 -15.02
C SER A 378 -20.74 18.39 -14.19
N GLY A 379 -21.35 17.57 -13.33
CA GLY A 379 -22.44 18.00 -12.44
C GLY A 379 -22.01 18.81 -11.23
N VAL A 380 -20.73 18.85 -10.90
CA VAL A 380 -20.19 19.57 -9.73
C VAL A 380 -19.86 21.01 -10.12
N ALA A 381 -20.32 21.99 -9.33
CA ALA A 381 -20.01 23.40 -9.54
C ALA A 381 -18.49 23.66 -9.48
N SER A 382 -17.99 24.58 -10.30
CA SER A 382 -16.55 24.89 -10.36
C SER A 382 -15.98 25.37 -9.02
N SER A 383 -16.80 26.05 -8.19
CA SER A 383 -16.42 26.49 -6.85
C SER A 383 -16.14 25.34 -5.87
N LEU A 384 -16.68 24.14 -6.14
CA LEU A 384 -16.48 22.93 -5.34
C LEU A 384 -15.36 22.04 -5.90
N LYS A 385 -14.65 22.47 -6.94
CA LYS A 385 -13.55 21.74 -7.55
C LYS A 385 -12.24 22.40 -7.22
N LYS A 386 -11.26 21.60 -6.74
CA LYS A 386 -9.88 22.07 -6.49
C LYS A 386 -8.87 21.11 -7.08
N HIS A 387 -7.77 21.64 -7.58
CA HIS A 387 -6.59 20.88 -7.97
C HIS A 387 -5.38 21.42 -7.23
N TYR A 388 -4.52 20.53 -6.76
CA TYR A 388 -3.28 20.87 -6.09
C TYR A 388 -2.12 20.03 -6.62
N GLU A 389 -1.23 20.64 -7.38
CA GLU A 389 0.03 20.03 -7.80
C GLU A 389 1.13 20.38 -6.80
N VAL A 390 1.76 19.36 -6.21
CA VAL A 390 2.77 19.51 -5.16
C VAL A 390 4.15 19.56 -5.80
N LYS A 391 4.74 20.75 -5.83
CA LYS A 391 6.04 20.98 -6.45
C LYS A 391 7.17 20.18 -5.80
N GLY A 392 7.99 19.53 -6.64
CA GLY A 392 9.11 18.69 -6.23
C GLY A 392 8.73 17.41 -5.47
N ALA A 393 7.43 17.06 -5.40
CA ALA A 393 6.99 15.83 -4.77
C ALA A 393 6.93 14.67 -5.76
N GLY A 394 7.50 13.53 -5.42
CA GLY A 394 7.19 12.23 -6.01
C GLY A 394 5.97 11.61 -5.35
N HIS A 395 5.60 10.40 -5.76
CA HIS A 395 4.39 9.70 -5.34
C HIS A 395 4.17 9.68 -3.82
N TYR A 396 5.16 9.22 -3.06
CA TYR A 396 5.05 9.15 -1.60
C TYR A 396 4.97 10.51 -0.91
N GLY A 397 5.57 11.54 -1.51
CA GLY A 397 5.65 12.89 -0.93
C GLY A 397 4.31 13.59 -0.80
N ILE A 398 3.26 13.15 -1.53
CA ILE A 398 1.93 13.75 -1.47
C ILE A 398 1.10 13.27 -0.28
N PHE A 399 1.44 12.11 0.33
CA PHE A 399 0.67 11.53 1.45
C PHE A 399 1.53 11.16 2.67
N ALA A 400 2.86 11.27 2.61
CA ALA A 400 3.76 10.97 3.73
C ALA A 400 4.93 11.94 3.82
N GLY A 401 5.55 12.01 5.00
CA GLY A 401 6.74 12.80 5.27
C GLY A 401 6.47 14.31 5.39
N ARG A 402 7.56 15.08 5.30
CA ARG A 402 7.49 16.52 5.56
C ARG A 402 6.58 17.28 4.58
N ARG A 403 6.65 16.97 3.25
CA ARG A 403 5.79 17.66 2.27
C ARG A 403 4.30 17.41 2.53
N TRP A 404 3.93 16.18 2.88
CA TRP A 404 2.57 15.89 3.31
C TRP A 404 2.16 16.78 4.48
N ARG A 405 2.94 16.76 5.57
CA ARG A 405 2.58 17.49 6.80
C ARG A 405 2.54 19.02 6.62
N ASP A 406 3.51 19.57 5.89
CA ASP A 406 3.72 21.02 5.84
C ASP A 406 2.99 21.69 4.67
N MET A 407 2.71 20.97 3.56
CA MET A 407 2.16 21.55 2.34
C MET A 407 0.80 20.95 1.96
N VAL A 408 0.69 19.64 1.90
CA VAL A 408 -0.51 18.98 1.37
C VAL A 408 -1.62 18.93 2.41
N TYR A 409 -1.31 18.48 3.62
CA TYR A 409 -2.31 18.36 4.67
C TYR A 409 -3.02 19.67 5.01
N PRO A 410 -2.35 20.82 5.14
CA PRO A 410 -3.04 22.10 5.36
C PRO A 410 -4.07 22.42 4.28
N ALA A 411 -3.76 22.13 3.00
CA ALA A 411 -4.68 22.33 1.89
C ALA A 411 -5.89 21.39 1.95
N VAL A 412 -5.65 20.10 2.26
CA VAL A 412 -6.70 19.09 2.44
C VAL A 412 -7.60 19.44 3.64
N LYS A 413 -7.00 19.83 4.77
CA LYS A 413 -7.73 20.27 5.96
C LYS A 413 -8.64 21.47 5.66
N ALA A 414 -8.11 22.49 4.98
CA ALA A 414 -8.88 23.65 4.59
C ALA A 414 -10.04 23.28 3.66
N PHE A 415 -9.81 22.41 2.69
CA PHE A 415 -10.83 21.93 1.76
C PHE A 415 -11.96 21.16 2.48
N ILE A 416 -11.63 20.28 3.42
CA ILE A 416 -12.62 19.57 4.24
C ILE A 416 -13.46 20.54 5.06
N LEU A 417 -12.82 21.56 5.68
CA LEU A 417 -13.53 22.57 6.48
C LEU A 417 -14.47 23.43 5.63
N GLU A 418 -14.07 23.80 4.42
CA GLU A 418 -14.91 24.54 3.47
C GLU A 418 -16.14 23.71 3.06
N ALA A 419 -15.93 22.42 2.70
CA ALA A 419 -17.03 21.52 2.35
C ALA A 419 -18.01 21.31 3.50
N ASN A 420 -17.54 21.23 4.75
CA ASN A 420 -18.40 21.18 5.93
C ASN A 420 -19.26 22.43 6.10
N LYS A 421 -18.67 23.61 5.89
CA LYS A 421 -19.39 24.89 6.03
C LYS A 421 -20.48 25.05 4.98
N ALA A 422 -20.18 24.73 3.73
CA ALA A 422 -21.13 24.82 2.62
C ALA A 422 -22.39 23.98 2.88
N ASN A 423 -22.23 22.77 3.42
CA ASN A 423 -23.36 21.87 3.70
C ASN A 423 -24.12 22.22 5.00
N ASN A 424 -23.50 22.94 5.95
CA ASN A 424 -24.17 23.38 7.16
C ASN A 424 -25.06 24.64 6.94
N VAL A 425 -24.80 25.39 5.88
CA VAL A 425 -25.60 26.57 5.51
C VAL A 425 -26.93 26.15 4.87
N ASP A 426 -26.94 25.04 4.13
CA ASP A 426 -28.12 24.51 3.44
C ASP A 426 -28.87 23.43 4.21
N ALA A 427 -28.41 23.06 5.41
CA ALA A 427 -29.15 22.14 6.27
C ALA A 427 -30.45 22.82 6.71
N PRO A 428 -31.65 22.32 6.33
CA PRO A 428 -32.89 22.87 6.83
C PRO A 428 -32.83 22.81 8.35
N LYS A 429 -33.03 23.97 9.03
CA LYS A 429 -33.12 24.04 10.50
C LYS A 429 -34.02 22.90 10.93
N ALA A 430 -33.47 21.97 11.71
CA ALA A 430 -34.19 20.80 12.18
C ALA A 430 -35.61 21.20 12.59
N VAL A 431 -36.60 20.79 11.81
CA VAL A 431 -38.00 20.89 12.18
C VAL A 431 -38.12 20.11 13.48
N LYS A 432 -38.41 20.82 14.57
CA LYS A 432 -38.70 20.17 15.84
C LYS A 432 -39.86 19.21 15.57
N THR A 433 -39.55 17.93 15.42
CA THR A 433 -40.54 16.88 15.37
C THR A 433 -41.26 16.89 16.70
N THR A 434 -42.44 17.50 16.69
CA THR A 434 -43.44 17.34 17.73
C THR A 434 -43.69 15.84 17.83
N LYS A 435 -43.38 15.28 19.00
CA LYS A 435 -43.70 13.89 19.32
C LYS A 435 -45.21 13.71 19.24
N VAL A 436 -45.72 13.25 18.13
CA VAL A 436 -47.03 12.62 18.06
C VAL A 436 -46.84 11.23 18.66
N ALA A 437 -47.28 11.07 19.89
CA ALA A 437 -47.34 9.78 20.56
C ALA A 437 -48.43 8.94 19.90
N GLU A 438 -48.11 8.18 18.92
CA GLU A 438 -48.99 7.14 18.38
C GLU A 438 -48.93 5.93 19.30
N LYS A 439 -50.01 5.72 20.03
CA LYS A 439 -50.22 4.66 20.99
C LYS A 439 -50.47 3.36 20.24
N VAL A 440 -49.39 2.65 19.84
CA VAL A 440 -49.50 1.29 19.30
C VAL A 440 -49.69 0.34 20.47
N THR A 441 -50.92 -0.17 20.61
CA THR A 441 -51.29 -1.22 21.56
C THR A 441 -50.73 -2.54 21.04
N LEU A 442 -49.59 -2.97 21.58
CA LEU A 442 -49.05 -4.30 21.31
C LEU A 442 -49.86 -5.32 22.15
N ALA A 443 -50.54 -6.23 21.46
CA ALA A 443 -51.16 -7.41 22.06
C ALA A 443 -50.09 -8.30 22.68
N ALA A 444 -50.31 -8.78 23.91
CA ALA A 444 -49.43 -9.63 24.67
C ALA A 444 -49.27 -11.01 24.01
N PRO A 445 -48.07 -11.59 23.94
CA PRO A 445 -47.89 -12.97 23.50
C PRO A 445 -48.27 -13.97 24.61
N ALA A 446 -48.95 -15.04 24.21
CA ALA A 446 -49.43 -16.12 25.04
C ALA A 446 -48.33 -16.78 25.87
N LYS A 447 -48.65 -17.05 27.15
CA LYS A 447 -47.79 -17.76 28.11
C LYS A 447 -47.59 -19.22 27.69
N VAL A 448 -46.35 -19.58 27.41
CA VAL A 448 -45.90 -20.99 27.37
C VAL A 448 -45.42 -21.37 28.77
N ALA A 449 -46.02 -22.38 29.37
CA ALA A 449 -45.71 -22.88 30.70
C ALA A 449 -44.33 -23.57 30.73
N ARG A 450 -43.48 -23.19 31.69
CA ARG A 450 -42.25 -23.92 32.06
C ARG A 450 -42.58 -24.88 33.21
N PRO A 451 -42.01 -26.09 33.21
CA PRO A 451 -42.17 -27.02 34.34
C PRO A 451 -41.30 -26.61 35.53
N ALA A 452 -41.87 -26.82 36.71
CA ALA A 452 -41.29 -26.47 38.00
C ALA A 452 -40.13 -27.40 38.38
N VAL A 453 -39.01 -26.83 38.77
CA VAL A 453 -37.93 -27.53 39.49
C VAL A 453 -37.96 -27.07 40.94
N LYS A 454 -38.06 -28.06 41.85
CA LYS A 454 -38.18 -27.88 43.30
C LYS A 454 -36.87 -27.31 43.90
N ALA A 455 -37.02 -26.27 44.71
CA ALA A 455 -35.96 -25.71 45.52
C ALA A 455 -35.63 -26.62 46.71
N VAL A 456 -34.34 -26.86 46.92
CA VAL A 456 -33.80 -27.36 48.19
C VAL A 456 -33.06 -26.21 48.87
N LYS A 457 -33.60 -25.81 50.02
CA LYS A 457 -32.96 -24.86 50.96
C LYS A 457 -31.85 -25.59 51.73
N ALA A 458 -30.66 -25.02 51.78
CA ALA A 458 -29.70 -25.28 52.85
C ALA A 458 -29.16 -23.96 53.35
N LEU A 459 -29.33 -23.74 54.65
CA LEU A 459 -28.81 -22.65 55.47
C LEU A 459 -27.31 -22.78 55.62
N VAL A 460 -26.55 -21.68 55.46
CA VAL A 460 -25.35 -21.44 56.29
C VAL A 460 -25.21 -19.94 56.55
N LYS A 461 -25.06 -19.60 57.85
CA LYS A 461 -24.84 -18.28 58.42
C LYS A 461 -23.41 -17.77 58.23
N PRO A 462 -23.13 -16.44 58.33
CA PRO A 462 -21.85 -15.87 58.08
C PRO A 462 -20.95 -15.80 59.34
N ALA A 463 -19.62 -15.88 59.15
CA ALA A 463 -18.61 -15.55 60.17
C ALA A 463 -17.49 -14.68 59.61
N ALA A 464 -17.40 -13.53 60.22
CA ALA A 464 -16.29 -12.70 60.69
C ALA A 464 -15.02 -12.49 59.81
N LYS A 465 -14.69 -11.22 59.71
CA LYS A 465 -13.45 -10.56 59.29
C LYS A 465 -12.24 -11.05 60.09
N THR A 466 -11.10 -11.25 59.42
CA THR A 466 -9.80 -11.00 60.03
C THR A 466 -8.82 -10.53 58.96
N THR A 467 -8.30 -9.35 59.15
CA THR A 467 -7.14 -8.70 58.52
C THR A 467 -5.85 -9.36 58.98
N VAL A 468 -4.91 -9.64 58.07
CA VAL A 468 -3.46 -9.64 58.38
C VAL A 468 -2.69 -9.30 57.08
N GLU A 469 -1.80 -8.35 57.21
CA GLU A 469 -0.81 -7.80 56.30
C GLU A 469 0.45 -8.69 56.19
N PRO A 470 1.45 -8.35 55.30
CA PRO A 470 2.30 -9.32 54.64
C PRO A 470 3.63 -9.59 55.34
N ALA A 471 4.26 -10.69 55.03
CA ALA A 471 5.68 -10.94 55.33
C ALA A 471 6.43 -11.61 54.18
N VAL A 472 7.52 -11.03 53.85
CA VAL A 472 8.64 -11.39 52.98
C VAL A 472 9.33 -12.66 53.50
N VAL A 473 9.98 -13.47 52.61
CA VAL A 473 11.33 -14.05 52.72
C VAL A 473 11.47 -15.32 51.85
N VAL A 474 12.21 -15.21 50.74
CA VAL A 474 13.46 -15.86 50.28
C VAL A 474 13.63 -17.39 50.46
N ALA A 475 13.74 -18.07 49.30
CA ALA A 475 14.64 -19.15 48.82
C ALA A 475 15.31 -20.13 49.80
N PRO A 476 16.03 -21.17 49.32
CA PRO A 476 15.81 -22.20 48.29
C PRO A 476 15.98 -23.63 48.85
N VAL A 477 15.49 -24.68 48.23
CA VAL A 477 15.94 -26.06 48.52
C VAL A 477 16.13 -26.86 47.24
N ALA A 478 17.23 -27.60 47.30
CA ALA A 478 17.88 -28.36 46.25
C ALA A 478 17.28 -29.75 46.01
N LYS A 479 17.54 -30.23 44.82
CA LYS A 479 17.85 -31.60 44.37
C LYS A 479 17.16 -32.81 45.02
N SER A 480 16.45 -33.59 44.22
CA SER A 480 16.60 -35.02 44.26
C SER A 480 16.55 -35.63 42.86
N VAL A 481 17.64 -36.35 42.58
CA VAL A 481 17.89 -37.15 41.36
C VAL A 481 17.19 -38.48 41.53
N ALA A 482 16.34 -38.87 40.61
CA ALA A 482 15.90 -40.25 40.47
C ALA A 482 16.42 -40.84 39.14
N LYS A 483 17.15 -41.92 39.25
CA LYS A 483 17.75 -42.73 38.20
C LYS A 483 16.69 -43.36 37.29
N PRO A 484 16.94 -43.49 35.98
CA PRO A 484 16.06 -44.23 35.10
C PRO A 484 16.33 -45.73 35.15
N THR A 485 15.25 -46.49 35.18
CA THR A 485 15.23 -47.94 35.06
C THR A 485 15.36 -48.34 33.58
N ALA A 486 16.25 -49.29 33.34
CA ALA A 486 16.56 -49.83 32.03
C ALA A 486 15.35 -50.55 31.39
N VAL A 487 15.00 -50.21 30.18
CA VAL A 487 14.12 -50.98 29.31
C VAL A 487 14.97 -51.64 28.22
N LYS A 488 14.79 -52.97 28.10
CA LYS A 488 15.52 -53.87 27.20
C LYS A 488 15.41 -53.48 25.74
N ALA A 489 16.54 -53.52 25.05
CA ALA A 489 16.70 -53.38 23.62
C ALA A 489 15.92 -54.44 22.84
N VAL A 490 15.08 -54.01 21.92
CA VAL A 490 14.47 -54.86 20.88
C VAL A 490 15.31 -54.67 19.62
N LYS A 491 15.80 -55.79 19.05
CA LYS A 491 16.61 -55.86 17.84
C LYS A 491 15.83 -55.32 16.61
N PRO A 492 16.47 -54.65 15.68
CA PRO A 492 15.83 -54.24 14.44
C PRO A 492 15.63 -55.45 13.50
N VAL A 493 14.41 -55.58 12.98
CA VAL A 493 14.09 -56.51 11.90
C VAL A 493 14.36 -55.84 10.56
N THR A 494 15.28 -56.41 9.80
CA THR A 494 15.55 -56.02 8.42
C THR A 494 14.43 -56.49 7.50
N PRO A 495 13.86 -55.65 6.62
CA PRO A 495 12.95 -56.11 5.58
C PRO A 495 13.72 -56.71 4.38
N LYS A 496 13.31 -57.88 3.98
CA LYS A 496 13.73 -58.65 2.81
C LYS A 496 13.36 -57.92 1.50
N PRO A 497 14.22 -57.87 0.47
CA PRO A 497 13.88 -57.20 -0.79
C PRO A 497 12.85 -58.00 -1.59
N ALA A 498 11.83 -57.28 -2.08
CA ALA A 498 10.83 -57.83 -3.00
C ALA A 498 11.39 -57.94 -4.42
N ALA A 499 11.04 -59.04 -5.07
CA ALA A 499 11.52 -59.43 -6.38
C ALA A 499 11.03 -58.48 -7.50
N LYS A 500 11.91 -58.24 -8.46
CA LYS A 500 11.59 -57.58 -9.74
C LYS A 500 10.69 -58.45 -10.61
N PRO A 501 9.67 -57.93 -11.28
CA PRO A 501 9.03 -58.66 -12.39
C PRO A 501 9.86 -58.51 -13.66
N ALA A 502 9.99 -59.62 -14.37
CA ALA A 502 10.75 -59.80 -15.59
C ALA A 502 10.16 -59.02 -16.77
N VAL A 503 11.09 -58.38 -17.51
CA VAL A 503 10.83 -57.78 -18.82
C VAL A 503 10.72 -58.91 -19.85
N LYS A 504 9.59 -59.02 -20.55
CA LYS A 504 9.49 -59.75 -21.81
C LYS A 504 9.62 -58.76 -22.98
N ALA A 505 10.66 -58.97 -23.76
CA ALA A 505 10.94 -58.29 -24.99
C ALA A 505 10.05 -58.78 -26.15
N ALA A 506 9.97 -57.94 -27.15
CA ALA A 506 9.71 -58.17 -28.55
C ALA A 506 8.26 -58.02 -29.10
N SER A 507 8.08 -57.01 -29.90
CA SER A 507 7.71 -57.20 -31.31
C SER A 507 8.02 -55.95 -32.15
N LYS A 508 8.44 -56.22 -33.36
CA LYS A 508 9.03 -55.42 -34.40
C LYS A 508 8.15 -54.30 -34.96
N PRO A 509 8.76 -53.37 -35.71
CA PRO A 509 8.08 -52.17 -36.26
C PRO A 509 7.19 -52.51 -37.48
N VAL A 510 6.04 -51.81 -37.58
CA VAL A 510 5.21 -51.82 -38.78
C VAL A 510 5.50 -50.55 -39.58
N ALA A 511 5.63 -50.78 -40.88
CA ALA A 511 6.05 -49.87 -41.92
C ALA A 511 5.16 -48.67 -42.12
N ALA A 512 5.76 -47.58 -42.57
CA ALA A 512 5.13 -46.39 -43.14
C ALA A 512 4.30 -46.71 -44.37
N ALA A 513 3.11 -46.15 -44.50
CA ALA A 513 2.35 -46.04 -45.72
C ALA A 513 2.15 -44.57 -46.09
N PRO A 514 1.95 -44.26 -47.39
CA PRO A 514 2.48 -43.04 -47.99
C PRO A 514 1.50 -41.85 -48.01
N ALA A 515 2.08 -40.69 -48.21
CA ALA A 515 1.44 -39.39 -48.38
C ALA A 515 0.51 -39.37 -49.60
N GLU A 516 -0.76 -39.01 -49.37
CA GLU A 516 -1.70 -38.68 -50.41
C GLU A 516 -1.70 -37.16 -50.65
N LYS A 517 -1.30 -36.78 -51.89
CA LYS A 517 -1.40 -35.45 -52.46
C LYS A 517 -2.85 -35.14 -52.73
N LEU A 518 -3.38 -34.05 -52.19
CA LEU A 518 -4.58 -33.37 -52.74
C LEU A 518 -4.25 -31.91 -52.97
N ALA A 519 -4.06 -31.65 -54.16
CA ALA A 519 -4.56 -30.75 -55.19
C ALA A 519 -4.88 -29.31 -54.73
N ALA A 520 -4.27 -28.42 -55.53
CA ALA A 520 -4.36 -26.96 -55.46
C ALA A 520 -5.72 -26.43 -55.96
N LYS A 521 -6.10 -25.31 -55.32
CA LYS A 521 -6.77 -24.09 -55.80
C LYS A 521 -8.08 -24.20 -56.65
N PRO A 522 -8.96 -23.20 -56.51
CA PRO A 522 -8.91 -22.12 -57.51
C PRO A 522 -8.87 -20.70 -56.94
N ALA A 523 -8.20 -19.85 -57.71
CA ALA A 523 -8.06 -18.42 -57.58
C ALA A 523 -9.40 -17.71 -57.80
N VAL A 524 -9.73 -16.76 -56.96
CA VAL A 524 -10.79 -15.79 -57.22
C VAL A 524 -10.15 -14.50 -57.75
N LYS A 525 -10.68 -14.07 -58.88
CA LYS A 525 -10.26 -12.94 -59.69
C LYS A 525 -10.28 -11.61 -58.96
N ALA A 526 -9.26 -10.82 -59.21
CA ALA A 526 -9.18 -9.39 -58.91
C ALA A 526 -10.24 -8.62 -59.71
N VAL A 527 -10.93 -7.68 -59.07
CA VAL A 527 -11.76 -6.64 -59.68
C VAL A 527 -11.02 -5.31 -59.56
N PRO A 528 -11.00 -4.48 -60.58
CA PRO A 528 -10.05 -3.38 -60.71
C PRO A 528 -10.44 -2.14 -59.91
N THR A 529 -9.40 -1.49 -59.42
CA THR A 529 -9.36 -0.19 -58.76
C THR A 529 -9.91 0.90 -59.68
N ALA A 530 -11.00 1.55 -59.31
CA ALA A 530 -11.41 2.81 -59.90
C ALA A 530 -10.80 3.97 -59.10
N ALA A 531 -10.05 4.79 -59.81
CA ALA A 531 -9.47 6.04 -59.32
C ALA A 531 -10.58 7.04 -58.99
N VAL A 532 -10.56 7.59 -57.78
CA VAL A 532 -11.30 8.81 -57.46
C VAL A 532 -10.31 9.91 -57.16
N ALA A 533 -10.41 10.95 -57.96
CA ALA A 533 -9.56 12.12 -58.01
C ALA A 533 -9.56 12.93 -56.71
N ALA A 534 -8.41 13.49 -56.43
CA ALA A 534 -8.20 14.53 -55.42
C ALA A 534 -9.01 15.79 -55.76
N VAL A 535 -9.83 16.25 -54.83
CA VAL A 535 -10.36 17.61 -54.82
C VAL A 535 -9.78 18.33 -53.63
N LYS A 536 -8.90 19.29 -53.91
CA LYS A 536 -8.51 20.37 -52.99
C LYS A 536 -9.66 21.36 -52.88
N PRO A 537 -9.94 21.94 -51.73
CA PRO A 537 -10.48 23.29 -51.68
C PRO A 537 -9.39 24.25 -51.20
N ALA A 538 -9.03 25.16 -52.05
CA ALA A 538 -8.43 26.44 -51.73
C ALA A 538 -9.58 27.41 -51.41
N VAL A 539 -9.52 28.07 -50.27
CA VAL A 539 -10.00 29.45 -50.08
C VAL A 539 -9.31 29.99 -48.84
N GLU A 540 -8.34 30.87 -49.04
CA GLU A 540 -8.03 31.96 -48.14
C GLU A 540 -8.98 33.13 -48.38
N PRO A 541 -9.31 33.92 -47.37
CA PRO A 541 -9.16 35.36 -47.57
C PRO A 541 -8.32 36.04 -46.52
N ALA A 542 -7.44 36.85 -47.00
CA ALA A 542 -6.66 37.84 -46.31
C ALA A 542 -7.51 38.86 -45.54
N VAL A 543 -7.14 39.10 -44.27
CA VAL A 543 -7.52 40.34 -43.58
C VAL A 543 -6.27 41.05 -43.12
N LYS A 544 -6.14 42.28 -43.56
CA LYS A 544 -5.04 43.23 -43.41
C LYS A 544 -4.77 43.55 -41.94
N ALA A 545 -3.49 43.59 -41.62
CA ALA A 545 -2.92 44.24 -40.43
C ALA A 545 -3.20 45.73 -40.39
N VAL A 546 -3.63 46.24 -39.23
CA VAL A 546 -3.50 47.63 -38.84
C VAL A 546 -2.74 47.67 -37.51
N ALA A 547 -1.47 47.99 -37.59
CA ALA A 547 -0.63 48.32 -36.46
C ALA A 547 -0.78 49.80 -36.11
N LYS A 548 -1.04 50.11 -34.84
CA LYS A 548 -0.67 51.41 -34.26
C LYS A 548 0.01 51.18 -32.91
N PRO A 549 1.11 51.88 -32.62
CA PRO A 549 1.95 51.63 -31.46
C PRO A 549 1.43 52.36 -30.22
N VAL A 550 1.41 51.66 -29.07
CA VAL A 550 1.20 52.31 -27.76
C VAL A 550 2.56 52.51 -27.11
N LYS A 551 2.77 53.73 -26.65
CA LYS A 551 3.99 54.29 -26.06
C LYS A 551 4.43 53.52 -24.79
N ALA A 552 5.74 53.34 -24.67
CA ALA A 552 6.44 52.85 -23.50
C ALA A 552 6.20 53.76 -22.27
N ILE A 553 5.82 53.15 -21.17
CA ILE A 553 5.81 53.77 -19.84
C ILE A 553 7.13 53.39 -19.15
N LYS A 554 7.86 54.41 -18.73
CA LYS A 554 9.15 54.33 -18.03
C LYS A 554 9.04 53.55 -16.72
N ALA A 555 9.99 52.63 -16.51
CA ALA A 555 10.24 51.99 -15.23
C ALA A 555 10.75 53.03 -14.20
N VAL A 556 10.10 53.04 -13.04
CA VAL A 556 10.55 53.76 -11.84
C VAL A 556 11.38 52.82 -11.00
N ALA A 557 12.61 53.21 -10.70
CA ALA A 557 13.53 52.48 -9.84
C ALA A 557 13.07 52.51 -8.37
N PRO A 558 13.30 51.43 -7.58
CA PRO A 558 13.00 51.46 -6.15
C PRO A 558 14.09 52.20 -5.36
N ALA A 559 13.65 53.02 -4.42
CA ALA A 559 14.47 53.79 -3.49
C ALA A 559 15.21 52.91 -2.47
N LYS A 560 16.43 53.31 -2.13
CA LYS A 560 17.31 52.79 -1.09
C LYS A 560 16.68 52.99 0.30
N PRO A 561 16.74 52.02 1.22
CA PRO A 561 16.47 52.30 2.62
C PRO A 561 17.72 52.81 3.36
N ALA A 562 17.48 53.74 4.26
CA ALA A 562 18.45 54.40 5.11
C ALA A 562 19.05 53.51 6.17
N ALA A 563 20.29 53.81 6.53
CA ALA A 563 21.11 53.17 7.57
C ALA A 563 20.64 53.53 8.99
N GLY A 564 20.86 52.58 9.91
CA GLY A 564 21.06 52.87 11.31
C GLY A 564 20.26 52.00 12.25
N VAL A 565 20.87 51.03 12.88
CA VAL A 565 21.09 50.87 14.33
C VAL A 565 21.72 49.51 14.57
N LYS A 566 22.90 49.50 15.15
CA LYS A 566 23.65 48.32 15.65
C LYS A 566 23.11 47.89 17.00
N PRO A 567 22.97 46.60 17.28
CA PRO A 567 23.11 46.10 18.64
C PRO A 567 24.45 45.39 18.86
N ALA A 568 24.94 45.53 20.08
CA ALA A 568 26.24 45.13 20.60
C ALA A 568 26.46 43.61 20.65
N ALA A 569 27.74 43.23 20.53
CA ALA A 569 28.24 41.86 20.69
C ALA A 569 28.36 41.48 22.18
N PRO A 570 28.27 40.20 22.53
CA PRO A 570 28.91 39.64 23.72
C PRO A 570 30.26 39.01 23.38
N ALA A 571 31.18 39.19 24.35
CA ALA A 571 32.59 38.88 24.29
C ALA A 571 32.94 37.39 24.35
N PRO A 572 34.20 37.00 24.09
CA PRO A 572 34.64 35.68 23.71
C PRO A 572 35.09 34.79 24.87
N VAL A 573 34.98 33.49 24.68
CA VAL A 573 35.73 32.53 25.51
C VAL A 573 36.65 31.69 24.61
N LEU A 574 37.88 31.71 25.04
CA LEU A 574 39.17 31.23 24.61
C LEU A 574 39.24 29.97 23.73
N ALA A 575 40.20 30.14 22.82
CA ALA A 575 40.81 29.18 21.93
C ALA A 575 41.71 28.13 22.61
N SER A 576 41.90 26.98 21.94
CA SER A 576 43.22 26.36 21.79
C SER A 576 43.30 25.53 20.50
N VAL A 577 44.07 25.98 19.61
CA VAL A 577 45.18 25.47 18.82
C VAL A 577 45.17 23.96 18.49
N ALA A 578 45.05 23.63 17.20
CA ALA A 578 45.95 22.71 16.54
C ALA A 578 45.90 22.95 14.98
N THR A 579 47.02 23.39 14.52
CA THR A 579 47.44 23.54 13.11
C THR A 579 47.68 22.15 12.49
N ALA A 580 47.19 21.88 11.28
CA ALA A 580 47.98 21.19 10.26
C ALA A 580 47.22 21.08 8.89
N ALA A 581 47.90 21.57 7.88
CA ALA A 581 47.97 21.16 6.49
C ALA A 581 46.70 21.24 5.62
N LYS A 582 46.65 22.32 4.85
CA LYS A 582 45.98 22.44 3.55
C LYS A 582 46.59 21.44 2.55
N VAL A 583 45.74 20.66 1.91
CA VAL A 583 46.00 20.13 0.58
C VAL A 583 44.79 20.51 -0.29
N ASP A 584 45.04 21.40 -1.23
CA ASP A 584 44.15 21.75 -2.35
C ASP A 584 43.98 20.54 -3.27
N VAL A 585 42.77 20.05 -3.40
CA VAL A 585 42.34 19.36 -4.61
C VAL A 585 40.97 19.92 -5.01
N ALA A 586 41.01 21.00 -5.74
CA ALA A 586 39.90 21.48 -6.55
C ALA A 586 40.03 20.84 -7.93
N LYS A 587 38.89 20.34 -8.42
CA LYS A 587 38.39 20.35 -9.80
C LYS A 587 37.95 18.98 -10.34
N ASN A 588 36.70 19.00 -10.76
CA ASN A 588 36.08 18.13 -11.75
C ASN A 588 35.69 16.71 -11.33
N VAL A 589 34.55 16.61 -10.64
CA VAL A 589 33.66 15.47 -10.84
C VAL A 589 32.27 16.03 -11.14
N THR A 590 31.91 16.05 -12.40
CA THR A 590 30.54 16.21 -12.87
C THR A 590 29.76 14.98 -12.38
N PRO A 591 28.57 15.14 -11.76
CA PRO A 591 27.76 13.97 -11.42
C PRO A 591 27.35 13.25 -12.71
N PRO A 592 27.39 11.90 -12.75
CA PRO A 592 26.96 11.17 -13.94
C PRO A 592 25.47 11.46 -14.18
N ALA A 593 25.16 11.83 -15.42
CA ALA A 593 23.80 12.00 -15.89
C ALA A 593 22.97 10.76 -15.57
N ALA A 594 21.78 10.96 -15.02
CA ALA A 594 20.83 9.90 -14.76
C ALA A 594 20.56 9.13 -16.07
N VAL A 595 21.03 7.90 -16.15
CA VAL A 595 20.77 7.02 -17.28
C VAL A 595 19.29 6.62 -17.20
N LYS A 596 18.47 7.24 -18.03
CA LYS A 596 17.08 6.81 -18.24
C LYS A 596 17.13 5.46 -18.96
N LEU A 597 16.82 4.40 -18.25
CA LEU A 597 16.63 3.08 -18.87
C LEU A 597 15.49 3.17 -19.88
N THR A 598 15.74 2.68 -21.09
CA THR A 598 14.71 2.57 -22.12
C THR A 598 13.71 1.47 -21.74
N ALA A 599 12.48 1.57 -22.23
CA ALA A 599 11.44 0.55 -22.01
C ALA A 599 11.95 -0.88 -22.28
N LYS A 600 12.82 -1.05 -23.28
CA LYS A 600 13.47 -2.31 -23.63
C LYS A 600 14.46 -2.82 -22.55
N GLN A 601 15.07 -1.93 -21.79
CA GLN A 601 15.98 -2.29 -20.69
C GLN A 601 15.20 -2.65 -19.43
N VAL A 602 14.04 -2.03 -19.20
CA VAL A 602 13.11 -2.42 -18.12
C VAL A 602 12.51 -3.79 -18.42
N ASP A 603 12.08 -4.04 -19.65
CA ASP A 603 11.57 -5.34 -20.10
C ASP A 603 12.65 -6.43 -19.95
N ALA A 604 13.90 -6.13 -20.29
CA ALA A 604 15.03 -7.06 -20.12
C ALA A 604 15.35 -7.32 -18.64
N ALA A 605 15.26 -6.33 -17.76
CA ALA A 605 15.49 -6.49 -16.32
C ALA A 605 14.39 -7.35 -15.67
N VAL A 606 13.13 -7.13 -16.04
CA VAL A 606 11.99 -7.95 -15.58
C VAL A 606 12.08 -9.36 -16.14
N ALA A 607 12.43 -9.51 -17.43
CA ALA A 607 12.62 -10.82 -18.06
C ALA A 607 13.82 -11.58 -17.49
N ASN A 608 14.93 -10.90 -17.17
CA ASN A 608 16.11 -11.51 -16.54
C ASN A 608 15.84 -11.89 -15.08
N ALA A 609 15.11 -11.09 -14.31
CA ALA A 609 14.70 -11.45 -12.96
C ALA A 609 13.76 -12.68 -12.97
N MET A 610 12.88 -12.78 -13.97
CA MET A 610 12.02 -13.94 -14.17
C MET A 610 12.77 -15.16 -14.71
N ALA A 611 13.76 -14.97 -15.60
CA ALA A 611 14.58 -16.04 -16.17
C ALA A 611 15.55 -16.63 -15.12
N ALA A 612 16.10 -15.81 -14.22
CA ALA A 612 16.93 -16.28 -13.12
C ALA A 612 16.16 -17.19 -12.14
N SER A 613 14.83 -17.02 -12.07
CA SER A 613 13.94 -17.89 -11.28
C SER A 613 13.48 -19.16 -12.01
N ALA A 614 13.73 -19.29 -13.32
CA ALA A 614 13.21 -20.36 -14.18
C ALA A 614 14.27 -21.29 -14.79
N ALA A 615 15.56 -21.18 -14.41
CA ALA A 615 16.61 -22.03 -14.96
C ALA A 615 16.46 -23.49 -14.48
N PRO A 616 16.37 -24.47 -15.40
CA PRO A 616 16.39 -25.88 -15.05
C PRO A 616 17.81 -26.30 -14.62
N LYS A 617 17.88 -27.15 -13.60
CA LYS A 617 19.11 -27.80 -13.18
C LYS A 617 19.65 -28.65 -14.33
N ALA A 618 20.84 -28.30 -14.87
CA ALA A 618 21.68 -29.24 -15.59
C ALA A 618 22.53 -29.98 -14.56
N GLY A 619 22.61 -31.30 -14.72
CA GLY A 619 23.23 -32.21 -13.77
C GLY A 619 24.75 -32.25 -13.81
N GLU A 620 25.24 -32.79 -12.71
CA GLU A 620 26.45 -33.63 -12.49
C GLU A 620 27.84 -33.06 -12.73
N ASP A 621 28.59 -33.11 -11.63
CA ASP A 621 30.04 -33.32 -11.48
C ASP A 621 31.05 -32.28 -11.99
N ALA A 622 31.43 -31.38 -11.04
CA ALA A 622 32.85 -31.03 -10.85
C ALA A 622 33.08 -30.25 -9.53
N PRO A 623 34.25 -30.36 -8.90
CA PRO A 623 34.46 -29.92 -7.52
C PRO A 623 34.54 -28.39 -7.40
N VAL A 624 33.90 -27.88 -6.33
CA VAL A 624 33.87 -26.48 -5.97
C VAL A 624 35.27 -26.02 -5.54
N ALA A 625 35.91 -25.19 -6.36
CA ALA A 625 37.06 -24.38 -5.96
C ALA A 625 36.54 -23.08 -5.32
N ALA A 626 37.00 -22.78 -4.12
CA ALA A 626 36.72 -21.55 -3.41
C ALA A 626 37.20 -20.32 -4.20
N PRO A 627 36.44 -19.20 -4.25
CA PRO A 627 36.90 -17.99 -4.90
C PRO A 627 37.99 -17.33 -4.05
N ALA A 628 39.17 -17.17 -4.63
CA ALA A 628 40.26 -16.39 -4.09
C ALA A 628 39.87 -14.90 -4.07
N ILE A 629 39.99 -14.27 -2.93
CA ILE A 629 39.87 -12.81 -2.75
C ILE A 629 41.13 -12.20 -3.40
N ALA A 630 40.98 -11.60 -4.57
CA ALA A 630 42.03 -10.78 -5.16
C ALA A 630 41.99 -9.40 -4.51
N ALA A 631 43.02 -9.07 -3.74
CA ALA A 631 43.33 -7.75 -3.30
C ALA A 631 43.72 -6.89 -4.51
N VAL A 632 43.03 -5.76 -4.68
CA VAL A 632 43.49 -4.68 -5.57
C VAL A 632 43.89 -3.50 -4.67
N LYS A 633 45.11 -3.04 -4.91
CA LYS A 633 45.77 -1.90 -4.28
C LYS A 633 44.99 -0.59 -4.44
#